data_2c52068f2d33182a41611ea432ea4347
#
_entry.id   2c52068f2d33182a41611ea432ea4347
#
_cell.length_a   1.000
_cell.length_b   1.000
_cell.length_c   1.000
_cell.angle_alpha   90.00
_cell.angle_beta   90.00
_cell.angle_gamma   90.00
#
_symmetry.space_group_name_H-M   'P 1'
#
loop_
_entity.id
_entity.type
_entity.pdbx_description
1 polymer ?
#
loop_
_entity_poly.entity_id
_entity_poly.type
_entity_poly.pdbx_seq_one_letter_code
_entity_poly.pdbx_strand_id
1 'polypeptide(L)'
;MSDSTKGSLSVLLGAFLISFSPVFVGLVTLEPSVSAFYRVFFGSIVLIFILAFKRKIRIDLKKVSKFLLLAGVFFSINLWFFHRSVEFVGPGLATLLSNLQVLIVPFIVYFLFGDLPKRGQKFSLILSFSGLYLCLDNNLRIFGSDYQLGIALGILCAFAYSCYLISLKRANFYKNEQTDPFYNLMIVSLIASFILFIVVFIEGNGFAFGNSKNLWLMVAYGTVSHVLGWYFIISGIQKISTVSVGIILISQPVFSFLWDVLLFNRIIAQMEIFGILIVLLAMIICIKSEEQAMNQSGIN
;
A
#
# COMPACT_ATOMS: atom_id res chain seq x y z
N MET A 1 -6.55 -12.29 -26.93
CA MET A 1 -5.71 -12.12 -25.73
C MET A 1 -5.94 -13.28 -24.79
N SER A 2 -4.87 -13.92 -24.32
CA SER A 2 -4.97 -15.00 -23.33
C SER A 2 -5.50 -14.47 -21.99
N ASP A 3 -6.05 -15.37 -21.15
CA ASP A 3 -6.54 -14.95 -19.82
C ASP A 3 -5.40 -14.45 -18.93
N SER A 4 -4.20 -15.01 -19.10
CA SER A 4 -3.00 -14.53 -18.40
C SER A 4 -2.64 -13.10 -18.82
N THR A 5 -2.70 -12.76 -20.11
CA THR A 5 -2.46 -11.38 -20.59
C THR A 5 -3.49 -10.40 -20.02
N LYS A 6 -4.78 -10.78 -19.99
CA LYS A 6 -5.84 -9.96 -19.38
C LYS A 6 -5.60 -9.76 -17.88
N GLY A 7 -5.16 -10.82 -17.19
CA GLY A 7 -4.80 -10.75 -15.76
C GLY A 7 -3.66 -9.78 -15.50
N SER A 8 -2.56 -9.90 -16.27
CA SER A 8 -1.40 -9.01 -16.14
C SER A 8 -1.75 -7.55 -16.41
N LEU A 9 -2.52 -7.26 -17.45
CA LEU A 9 -2.99 -5.90 -17.75
C LEU A 9 -3.92 -5.35 -16.66
N SER A 10 -4.76 -6.20 -16.08
CA SER A 10 -5.63 -5.80 -14.98
C SER A 10 -4.82 -5.40 -13.75
N VAL A 11 -3.84 -6.22 -13.32
CA VAL A 11 -2.95 -5.87 -12.18
C VAL A 11 -2.15 -4.60 -12.47
N LEU A 12 -1.62 -4.45 -13.69
CA LEU A 12 -0.87 -3.25 -14.08
C LEU A 12 -1.75 -2.00 -14.03
N LEU A 13 -2.98 -2.07 -14.53
CA LEU A 13 -3.94 -0.96 -14.43
C LEU A 13 -4.26 -0.65 -12.97
N GLY A 14 -4.43 -1.66 -12.13
CA GLY A 14 -4.62 -1.48 -10.68
C GLY A 14 -3.43 -0.78 -10.03
N ALA A 15 -2.20 -1.21 -10.31
CA ALA A 15 -0.97 -0.58 -9.84
C ALA A 15 -0.85 0.88 -10.30
N PHE A 16 -1.18 1.15 -11.57
CA PHE A 16 -1.25 2.49 -12.13
C PHE A 16 -2.25 3.38 -11.40
N LEU A 17 -3.49 2.89 -11.15
CA LEU A 17 -4.51 3.65 -10.42
C LEU A 17 -4.12 3.90 -8.95
N ILE A 18 -3.49 2.92 -8.29
CA ILE A 18 -3.02 3.10 -6.92
C ILE A 18 -1.84 4.07 -6.85
N SER A 19 -1.01 4.16 -7.90
CA SER A 19 0.13 5.09 -7.93
C SER A 19 -0.28 6.57 -7.86
N PHE A 20 -1.55 6.90 -8.13
CA PHE A 20 -2.10 8.23 -7.88
C PHE A 20 -2.37 8.53 -6.40
N SER A 21 -2.32 7.52 -5.50
CA SER A 21 -2.53 7.75 -4.06
C SER A 21 -1.68 8.91 -3.50
N PRO A 22 -0.35 8.91 -3.66
CA PRO A 22 0.48 10.00 -3.15
C PRO A 22 0.27 11.32 -3.92
N VAL A 23 -0.18 11.26 -5.19
CA VAL A 23 -0.55 12.46 -5.96
C VAL A 23 -1.73 13.17 -5.32
N PHE A 24 -2.79 12.42 -4.98
CA PHE A 24 -3.94 13.01 -4.28
C PHE A 24 -3.54 13.64 -2.95
N VAL A 25 -2.65 13.00 -2.19
CA VAL A 25 -2.12 13.56 -0.94
C VAL A 25 -1.36 14.87 -1.18
N GLY A 26 -0.51 14.93 -2.20
CA GLY A 26 0.28 16.11 -2.53
C GLY A 26 -0.52 17.28 -3.14
N LEU A 27 -1.71 16.99 -3.72
CA LEU A 27 -2.55 18.02 -4.36
C LEU A 27 -3.56 18.66 -3.42
N VAL A 28 -3.89 18.04 -2.29
CA VAL A 28 -4.82 18.60 -1.31
C VAL A 28 -4.11 19.48 -0.30
N THR A 29 -4.84 20.44 0.22
CA THR A 29 -4.38 21.33 1.30
C THR A 29 -4.99 20.93 2.65
N LEU A 30 -5.32 19.64 2.80
CA LEU A 30 -5.85 19.05 4.03
C LEU A 30 -4.72 18.47 4.85
N GLU A 31 -4.90 18.49 6.16
CA GLU A 31 -3.98 17.79 7.08
C GLU A 31 -3.84 16.30 6.71
N PRO A 32 -2.65 15.70 6.89
CA PRO A 32 -2.40 14.30 6.49
C PRO A 32 -3.40 13.30 7.07
N SER A 33 -3.78 13.43 8.34
CA SER A 33 -4.77 12.58 8.99
C SER A 33 -6.18 12.75 8.42
N VAL A 34 -6.55 13.98 8.06
CA VAL A 34 -7.85 14.30 7.45
C VAL A 34 -7.95 13.70 6.05
N SER A 35 -6.89 13.83 5.24
CA SER A 35 -6.84 13.22 3.91
C SER A 35 -6.81 11.69 3.97
N ALA A 36 -6.12 11.10 4.95
CA ALA A 36 -6.14 9.66 5.21
C ALA A 36 -7.55 9.16 5.59
N PHE A 37 -8.26 9.91 6.45
CA PHE A 37 -9.65 9.62 6.81
C PHE A 37 -10.56 9.64 5.59
N TYR A 38 -10.56 10.72 4.81
CA TYR A 38 -11.44 10.84 3.65
C TYR A 38 -11.20 9.81 2.56
N ARG A 39 -9.95 9.38 2.36
CA ARG A 39 -9.62 8.28 1.46
C ARG A 39 -10.46 7.03 1.76
N VAL A 40 -10.43 6.56 3.00
CA VAL A 40 -11.15 5.33 3.39
C VAL A 40 -12.62 5.56 3.61
N PHE A 41 -13.03 6.74 4.03
CA PHE A 41 -14.43 7.13 4.18
C PHE A 41 -15.18 7.09 2.85
N PHE A 42 -14.71 7.83 1.83
CA PHE A 42 -15.32 7.79 0.50
C PHE A 42 -15.16 6.42 -0.17
N GLY A 43 -14.02 5.75 0.02
CA GLY A 43 -13.84 4.38 -0.43
C GLY A 43 -14.84 3.41 0.18
N SER A 44 -15.14 3.53 1.48
CA SER A 44 -16.17 2.71 2.15
C SER A 44 -17.54 2.93 1.57
N ILE A 45 -17.91 4.18 1.32
CA ILE A 45 -19.21 4.54 0.73
C ILE A 45 -19.34 3.88 -0.66
N VAL A 46 -18.34 4.03 -1.51
CA VAL A 46 -18.34 3.42 -2.86
C VAL A 46 -18.42 1.90 -2.79
N LEU A 47 -17.67 1.26 -1.88
CA LEU A 47 -17.74 -0.20 -1.69
C LEU A 47 -19.09 -0.67 -1.19
N ILE A 48 -19.72 0.07 -0.27
CA ILE A 48 -21.09 -0.21 0.20
C ILE A 48 -22.07 -0.17 -0.98
N PHE A 49 -22.00 0.88 -1.82
CA PHE A 49 -22.87 0.96 -3.00
C PHE A 49 -22.63 -0.21 -3.98
N ILE A 50 -21.37 -0.55 -4.30
CA ILE A 50 -21.05 -1.66 -5.19
C ILE A 50 -21.58 -2.98 -4.65
N LEU A 51 -21.39 -3.26 -3.37
CA LEU A 51 -21.88 -4.49 -2.74
C LEU A 51 -23.40 -4.52 -2.60
N ALA A 52 -24.05 -3.36 -2.37
CA ALA A 52 -25.51 -3.22 -2.37
C ALA A 52 -26.09 -3.60 -3.72
N PHE A 53 -25.59 -3.01 -4.79
CA PHE A 53 -26.03 -3.33 -6.16
C PHE A 53 -25.84 -4.81 -6.51
N LYS A 54 -24.76 -5.42 -6.03
CA LYS A 54 -24.51 -6.86 -6.24
C LYS A 54 -25.32 -7.76 -5.31
N ARG A 55 -26.21 -7.20 -4.47
CA ARG A 55 -26.99 -7.91 -3.43
C ARG A 55 -26.13 -8.80 -2.51
N LYS A 56 -24.87 -8.42 -2.32
CA LYS A 56 -23.88 -9.13 -1.50
C LYS A 56 -23.65 -8.51 -0.12
N ILE A 57 -24.36 -7.43 0.22
CA ILE A 57 -24.29 -6.86 1.57
C ILE A 57 -25.06 -7.78 2.53
N ARG A 58 -24.31 -8.60 3.25
CA ARG A 58 -24.73 -9.17 4.52
C ARG A 58 -23.69 -8.78 5.55
N ILE A 59 -23.86 -7.63 6.21
CA ILE A 59 -23.00 -7.25 7.32
C ILE A 59 -23.37 -8.18 8.48
N ASP A 60 -22.71 -9.32 8.52
CA ASP A 60 -22.80 -10.24 9.64
C ASP A 60 -21.61 -9.97 10.57
N LEU A 61 -21.86 -9.20 11.63
CA LEU A 61 -20.83 -8.87 12.62
C LEU A 61 -20.20 -10.12 13.23
N LYS A 62 -20.89 -11.28 13.23
CA LYS A 62 -20.34 -12.55 13.70
C LYS A 62 -19.27 -13.11 12.77
N LYS A 63 -19.24 -12.66 11.50
CA LYS A 63 -18.21 -13.03 10.51
C LYS A 63 -16.98 -12.12 10.51
N VAL A 64 -17.04 -11.01 11.26
CA VAL A 64 -15.88 -10.12 11.41
C VAL A 64 -14.87 -10.81 12.34
N SER A 65 -13.88 -11.43 11.75
CA SER A 65 -12.82 -12.11 12.51
C SER A 65 -11.92 -11.09 13.23
N LYS A 66 -11.30 -11.53 14.34
CA LYS A 66 -10.27 -10.72 15.04
C LYS A 66 -9.13 -10.29 14.09
N PHE A 67 -8.83 -11.09 13.08
CA PHE A 67 -7.81 -10.75 12.10
C PHE A 67 -8.25 -9.63 11.16
N LEU A 68 -9.55 -9.53 10.87
CA LEU A 68 -10.08 -8.44 10.07
C LEU A 68 -10.10 -7.12 10.87
N LEU A 69 -10.36 -7.17 12.18
CA LEU A 69 -10.19 -6.04 13.07
C LEU A 69 -8.73 -5.56 13.11
N LEU A 70 -7.78 -6.50 13.32
CA LEU A 70 -6.35 -6.19 13.29
C LEU A 70 -5.92 -5.60 11.94
N ALA A 71 -6.43 -6.14 10.82
CA ALA A 71 -6.17 -5.59 9.50
C ALA A 71 -6.64 -4.13 9.39
N GLY A 72 -7.82 -3.79 9.91
CA GLY A 72 -8.33 -2.42 9.94
C GLY A 72 -7.45 -1.49 10.78
N VAL A 73 -7.01 -1.95 11.96
CA VAL A 73 -6.09 -1.18 12.83
C VAL A 73 -4.76 -0.92 12.12
N PHE A 74 -4.10 -1.96 11.60
CA PHE A 74 -2.82 -1.78 10.92
C PHE A 74 -2.94 -0.98 9.63
N PHE A 75 -4.08 -1.07 8.92
CA PHE A 75 -4.32 -0.25 7.75
C PHE A 75 -4.48 1.23 8.10
N SER A 76 -5.16 1.56 9.19
CA SER A 76 -5.26 2.95 9.64
C SER A 76 -3.89 3.53 10.05
N ILE A 77 -3.08 2.76 10.77
CA ILE A 77 -1.70 3.14 11.13
C ILE A 77 -0.84 3.34 9.88
N ASN A 78 -0.93 2.40 8.92
CA ASN A 78 -0.25 2.50 7.64
C ASN A 78 -0.61 3.81 6.91
N LEU A 79 -1.89 4.13 6.80
CA LEU A 79 -2.35 5.35 6.13
C LEU A 79 -1.88 6.61 6.84
N TRP A 80 -1.92 6.63 8.17
CA TRP A 80 -1.47 7.74 8.98
C TRP A 80 0.03 8.04 8.77
N PHE A 81 0.87 6.99 8.74
CA PHE A 81 2.29 7.13 8.43
C PHE A 81 2.53 7.51 6.97
N PHE A 82 1.80 6.90 6.02
CA PHE A 82 1.98 7.13 4.61
C PHE A 82 1.72 8.59 4.23
N HIS A 83 0.60 9.16 4.66
CA HIS A 83 0.24 10.53 4.31
C HIS A 83 1.24 11.55 4.86
N ARG A 84 1.76 11.34 6.07
CA ARG A 84 2.83 12.18 6.63
C ARG A 84 4.16 11.99 5.93
N SER A 85 4.49 10.75 5.56
CA SER A 85 5.71 10.50 4.77
C SER A 85 5.66 11.24 3.43
N VAL A 86 4.52 11.22 2.73
CA VAL A 86 4.34 11.94 1.46
C VAL A 86 4.58 13.44 1.63
N GLU A 87 4.10 14.03 2.73
CA GLU A 87 4.30 15.45 3.03
C GLU A 87 5.78 15.82 3.14
N PHE A 88 6.60 14.97 3.77
CA PHE A 88 8.00 15.28 4.05
C PHE A 88 8.98 14.86 2.95
N VAL A 89 8.74 13.75 2.26
CA VAL A 89 9.69 13.18 1.28
C VAL A 89 9.16 13.13 -0.15
N GLY A 90 7.92 13.54 -0.36
CA GLY A 90 7.26 13.54 -1.65
C GLY A 90 6.65 12.19 -2.06
N PRO A 91 5.80 12.20 -3.11
CA PRO A 91 5.03 11.06 -3.58
C PRO A 91 5.85 9.82 -3.95
N GLY A 92 6.91 10.01 -4.72
CA GLY A 92 7.73 8.91 -5.25
C GLY A 92 8.46 8.15 -4.15
N LEU A 93 9.21 8.87 -3.30
CA LEU A 93 9.99 8.23 -2.23
C LEU A 93 9.11 7.62 -1.15
N ALA A 94 8.03 8.29 -0.73
CA ALA A 94 7.09 7.73 0.24
C ALA A 94 6.49 6.41 -0.26
N THR A 95 6.16 6.32 -1.56
CA THR A 95 5.64 5.08 -2.16
C THR A 95 6.71 4.00 -2.23
N LEU A 96 7.96 4.34 -2.57
CA LEU A 96 9.06 3.39 -2.55
C LEU A 96 9.27 2.82 -1.14
N LEU A 97 9.33 3.68 -0.13
CA LEU A 97 9.49 3.30 1.28
C LEU A 97 8.33 2.38 1.73
N SER A 98 7.09 2.74 1.44
CA SER A 98 5.92 1.92 1.75
C SER A 98 5.98 0.53 1.11
N ASN A 99 6.53 0.40 -0.11
CA ASN A 99 6.69 -0.88 -0.82
C ASN A 99 7.81 -1.76 -0.27
N LEU A 100 8.67 -1.27 0.64
CA LEU A 100 9.62 -2.10 1.39
C LEU A 100 8.92 -3.20 2.20
N GLN A 101 7.60 -3.12 2.38
CA GLN A 101 6.79 -4.19 2.98
C GLN A 101 7.04 -5.56 2.33
N VAL A 102 7.33 -5.63 1.02
CA VAL A 102 7.69 -6.87 0.31
C VAL A 102 8.91 -7.54 0.94
N LEU A 103 9.86 -6.74 1.42
CA LEU A 103 11.09 -7.21 2.05
C LEU A 103 10.89 -7.51 3.54
N ILE A 104 9.96 -6.83 4.19
CA ILE A 104 9.69 -6.93 5.64
C ILE A 104 8.81 -8.16 5.96
N VAL A 105 7.82 -8.45 5.11
CA VAL A 105 6.86 -9.57 5.33
C VAL A 105 7.56 -10.90 5.65
N PRO A 106 8.58 -11.38 4.91
CA PRO A 106 9.23 -12.66 5.21
C PRO A 106 9.84 -12.72 6.62
N PHE A 107 10.34 -11.59 7.12
CA PHE A 107 10.93 -11.52 8.46
C PHE A 107 9.87 -11.53 9.55
N ILE A 108 8.75 -10.81 9.36
CA ILE A 108 7.62 -10.87 10.31
C ILE A 108 7.06 -12.30 10.34
N VAL A 109 6.91 -12.95 9.20
CA VAL A 109 6.45 -14.35 9.12
C VAL A 109 7.40 -15.28 9.87
N TYR A 110 8.72 -15.08 9.75
CA TYR A 110 9.69 -15.84 10.54
C TYR A 110 9.49 -15.66 12.06
N PHE A 111 9.37 -14.43 12.54
CA PHE A 111 9.17 -14.17 13.97
C PHE A 111 7.85 -14.71 14.52
N LEU A 112 6.79 -14.73 13.70
CA LEU A 112 5.47 -15.16 14.15
C LEU A 112 5.22 -16.67 13.98
N PHE A 113 5.86 -17.31 13.00
CA PHE A 113 5.54 -18.69 12.60
C PHE A 113 6.75 -19.60 12.50
N GLY A 114 7.97 -19.07 12.67
CA GLY A 114 9.21 -19.84 12.60
C GLY A 114 9.70 -20.14 11.17
N ASP A 115 9.02 -19.64 10.14
CA ASP A 115 9.39 -19.89 8.74
C ASP A 115 10.62 -19.08 8.35
N LEU A 116 11.78 -19.74 8.25
CA LEU A 116 13.07 -19.09 7.98
C LEU A 116 13.08 -18.37 6.63
N PRO A 117 13.45 -17.08 6.59
CA PRO A 117 13.63 -16.35 5.34
C PRO A 117 14.68 -17.03 4.45
N LYS A 118 14.36 -17.18 3.18
CA LYS A 118 15.23 -17.80 2.18
C LYS A 118 16.49 -16.96 1.94
N ARG A 119 17.55 -17.58 1.40
CA ARG A 119 18.83 -16.89 1.13
C ARG A 119 18.63 -15.64 0.25
N GLY A 120 17.82 -15.75 -0.81
CA GLY A 120 17.49 -14.62 -1.68
C GLY A 120 16.73 -13.50 -0.98
N GLN A 121 15.84 -13.80 -0.02
CA GLN A 121 15.13 -12.81 0.78
C GLN A 121 16.08 -12.05 1.73
N LYS A 122 17.04 -12.75 2.35
CA LYS A 122 18.08 -12.11 3.17
C LYS A 122 19.00 -11.21 2.34
N PHE A 123 19.42 -11.69 1.17
CA PHE A 123 20.24 -10.92 0.24
C PHE A 123 19.50 -9.68 -0.27
N SER A 124 18.23 -9.82 -0.63
CA SER A 124 17.42 -8.69 -1.11
C SER A 124 17.23 -7.62 -0.04
N LEU A 125 17.16 -7.98 1.25
CA LEU A 125 17.10 -6.99 2.32
C LEU A 125 18.38 -6.15 2.39
N ILE A 126 19.57 -6.78 2.34
CA ILE A 126 20.85 -6.07 2.35
C ILE A 126 20.95 -5.15 1.13
N LEU A 127 20.59 -5.69 -0.05
CA LEU A 127 20.62 -4.92 -1.30
C LEU A 127 19.69 -3.72 -1.26
N SER A 128 18.48 -3.86 -0.65
CA SER A 128 17.54 -2.75 -0.53
C SER A 128 18.04 -1.64 0.40
N PHE A 129 18.68 -1.99 1.51
CA PHE A 129 19.31 -0.98 2.37
C PHE A 129 20.45 -0.23 1.66
N SER A 130 21.24 -0.93 0.85
CA SER A 130 22.29 -0.28 0.05
C SER A 130 21.69 0.69 -0.99
N GLY A 131 20.61 0.28 -1.68
CA GLY A 131 19.90 1.14 -2.61
C GLY A 131 19.25 2.34 -1.92
N LEU A 132 18.62 2.11 -0.76
CA LEU A 132 18.03 3.17 0.04
C LEU A 132 19.08 4.20 0.51
N TYR A 133 20.26 3.73 0.94
CA TYR A 133 21.37 4.61 1.30
C TYR A 133 21.75 5.54 0.13
N LEU A 134 21.85 5.02 -1.10
CA LEU A 134 22.13 5.85 -2.29
C LEU A 134 21.01 6.85 -2.60
N CYS A 135 19.76 6.49 -2.35
CA CYS A 135 18.64 7.43 -2.49
C CYS A 135 18.71 8.59 -1.49
N LEU A 136 19.28 8.36 -0.31
CA LEU A 136 19.18 9.28 0.82
C LEU A 136 20.42 10.12 1.05
N ASP A 137 21.62 9.64 0.68
CA ASP A 137 22.90 10.23 1.11
C ASP A 137 23.04 11.72 0.79
N ASN A 138 22.70 12.14 -0.42
CA ASN A 138 22.74 13.56 -0.79
C ASN A 138 21.57 14.35 -0.19
N ASN A 139 20.41 13.75 -0.04
CA ASN A 139 19.19 14.42 0.39
C ASN A 139 19.16 14.62 1.92
N LEU A 140 19.72 13.69 2.71
CA LEU A 140 19.80 13.81 4.17
C LEU A 140 20.59 15.04 4.64
N ARG A 141 21.59 15.45 3.88
CA ARG A 141 22.43 16.62 4.20
C ARG A 141 21.78 17.94 3.79
N ILE A 142 20.90 17.91 2.80
CA ILE A 142 20.28 19.10 2.19
C ILE A 142 18.93 19.43 2.85
N PHE A 143 18.09 18.42 3.17
CA PHE A 143 16.70 18.61 3.56
C PHE A 143 16.43 18.61 5.08
N GLY A 144 17.43 18.31 5.93
CA GLY A 144 17.30 18.46 7.39
C GLY A 144 16.43 17.40 8.09
N SER A 145 15.97 17.75 9.31
CA SER A 145 15.26 16.84 10.23
C SER A 145 13.93 16.33 9.71
N ASP A 146 13.17 17.16 9.02
CA ASP A 146 11.83 16.82 8.54
C ASP A 146 11.87 15.74 7.47
N TYR A 147 12.87 15.79 6.58
CA TYR A 147 13.08 14.76 5.59
C TYR A 147 13.46 13.40 6.23
N GLN A 148 14.30 13.43 7.27
CA GLN A 148 14.64 12.23 8.06
C GLN A 148 13.41 11.63 8.73
N LEU A 149 12.56 12.49 9.30
CA LEU A 149 11.29 12.08 9.88
C LEU A 149 10.38 11.42 8.82
N GLY A 150 10.28 12.01 7.64
CA GLY A 150 9.49 11.45 6.53
C GLY A 150 9.97 10.05 6.10
N ILE A 151 11.30 9.82 6.08
CA ILE A 151 11.87 8.49 5.82
C ILE A 151 11.51 7.50 6.92
N ALA A 152 11.66 7.89 8.19
CA ALA A 152 11.30 7.03 9.31
C ALA A 152 9.81 6.66 9.28
N LEU A 153 8.93 7.62 9.01
CA LEU A 153 7.50 7.39 8.83
C LEU A 153 7.20 6.45 7.64
N GLY A 154 7.92 6.57 6.52
CA GLY A 154 7.80 5.69 5.37
C GLY A 154 8.20 4.23 5.68
N ILE A 155 9.25 4.02 6.48
CA ILE A 155 9.67 2.68 6.94
C ILE A 155 8.63 2.11 7.93
N LEU A 156 8.13 2.91 8.87
CA LEU A 156 7.06 2.50 9.78
C LEU A 156 5.76 2.19 9.03
N CYS A 157 5.47 2.95 7.97
CA CYS A 157 4.38 2.67 7.04
C CYS A 157 4.53 1.26 6.43
N ALA A 158 5.73 0.89 5.92
CA ALA A 158 5.98 -0.43 5.35
C ALA A 158 5.80 -1.56 6.39
N PHE A 159 6.22 -1.34 7.63
CA PHE A 159 6.01 -2.29 8.71
C PHE A 159 4.51 -2.47 9.03
N ALA A 160 3.76 -1.38 9.20
CA ALA A 160 2.33 -1.42 9.44
C ALA A 160 1.58 -2.08 8.26
N TYR A 161 2.01 -1.79 7.02
CA TYR A 161 1.46 -2.42 5.82
C TYR A 161 1.72 -3.93 5.79
N SER A 162 2.90 -4.37 6.20
CA SER A 162 3.22 -5.79 6.34
C SER A 162 2.30 -6.49 7.34
N CYS A 163 2.08 -5.89 8.51
CA CYS A 163 1.16 -6.42 9.52
C CYS A 163 -0.30 -6.44 9.01
N TYR A 164 -0.72 -5.42 8.27
CA TYR A 164 -2.02 -5.38 7.61
C TYR A 164 -2.19 -6.55 6.64
N LEU A 165 -1.23 -6.77 5.73
CA LEU A 165 -1.30 -7.85 4.74
C LEU A 165 -1.34 -9.24 5.37
N ILE A 166 -0.53 -9.48 6.41
CA ILE A 166 -0.53 -10.75 7.16
C ILE A 166 -1.88 -10.96 7.86
N SER A 167 -2.42 -9.92 8.49
CA SER A 167 -3.71 -9.97 9.17
C SER A 167 -4.85 -10.22 8.17
N LEU A 168 -4.85 -9.53 7.02
CA LEU A 168 -5.83 -9.71 5.96
C LEU A 168 -5.77 -11.12 5.36
N LYS A 169 -4.57 -11.64 5.10
CA LYS A 169 -4.38 -13.02 4.64
C LYS A 169 -4.99 -14.02 5.63
N ARG A 170 -4.73 -13.84 6.93
CA ARG A 170 -5.33 -14.68 7.98
C ARG A 170 -6.85 -14.54 8.06
N ALA A 171 -7.39 -13.35 7.84
CA ALA A 171 -8.84 -13.12 7.81
C ALA A 171 -9.52 -13.86 6.65
N ASN A 172 -8.90 -13.91 5.47
CA ASN A 172 -9.43 -14.56 4.28
C ASN A 172 -9.58 -16.09 4.43
N PHE A 173 -8.76 -16.71 5.28
CA PHE A 173 -8.77 -18.16 5.54
C PHE A 173 -9.37 -18.52 6.91
N TYR A 174 -10.00 -17.59 7.59
CA TYR A 174 -10.56 -17.84 8.91
C TYR A 174 -11.79 -18.76 8.82
N LYS A 175 -11.78 -19.87 9.56
CA LYS A 175 -12.84 -20.91 9.59
C LYS A 175 -13.07 -21.64 8.26
N ASN A 176 -12.07 -21.72 7.37
CA ASN A 176 -12.19 -22.34 6.04
C ASN A 176 -13.31 -21.77 5.15
N GLU A 177 -13.87 -20.61 5.48
CA GLU A 177 -14.80 -19.87 4.64
C GLU A 177 -14.02 -18.82 3.81
N GLN A 178 -14.02 -18.96 2.49
CA GLN A 178 -13.53 -17.88 1.61
C GLN A 178 -14.51 -16.71 1.67
N THR A 179 -14.07 -15.60 2.25
CA THR A 179 -14.85 -14.36 2.26
C THR A 179 -14.59 -13.56 0.97
N ASP A 180 -15.62 -12.84 0.50
CA ASP A 180 -15.48 -11.96 -0.67
C ASP A 180 -14.41 -10.89 -0.38
N PRO A 181 -13.35 -10.77 -1.19
CA PRO A 181 -12.27 -9.80 -0.95
C PRO A 181 -12.76 -8.34 -0.90
N PHE A 182 -13.82 -8.00 -1.64
CA PHE A 182 -14.42 -6.67 -1.58
C PHE A 182 -15.15 -6.42 -0.27
N TYR A 183 -15.79 -7.45 0.28
CA TYR A 183 -16.39 -7.38 1.60
C TYR A 183 -15.32 -7.13 2.68
N ASN A 184 -14.19 -7.85 2.62
CA ASN A 184 -13.09 -7.64 3.54
C ASN A 184 -12.47 -6.24 3.40
N LEU A 185 -12.30 -5.75 2.16
CA LEU A 185 -11.84 -4.40 1.91
C LEU A 185 -12.80 -3.35 2.48
N MET A 186 -14.11 -3.55 2.33
CA MET A 186 -15.13 -2.67 2.91
C MET A 186 -15.04 -2.61 4.44
N ILE A 187 -14.98 -3.77 5.10
CA ILE A 187 -14.90 -3.84 6.57
C ILE A 187 -13.60 -3.18 7.07
N VAL A 188 -12.46 -3.49 6.46
CA VAL A 188 -11.18 -2.87 6.79
C VAL A 188 -11.25 -1.36 6.63
N SER A 189 -11.85 -0.87 5.54
CA SER A 189 -12.01 0.55 5.27
C SER A 189 -12.92 1.25 6.27
N LEU A 190 -14.01 0.60 6.70
CA LEU A 190 -14.90 1.13 7.74
C LEU A 190 -14.20 1.24 9.09
N ILE A 191 -13.45 0.19 9.49
CA ILE A 191 -12.67 0.20 10.74
C ILE A 191 -11.61 1.29 10.68
N ALA A 192 -10.87 1.38 9.58
CA ALA A 192 -9.83 2.40 9.40
C ALA A 192 -10.43 3.81 9.38
N SER A 193 -11.59 3.99 8.75
CA SER A 193 -12.32 5.27 8.76
C SER A 193 -12.70 5.68 10.19
N PHE A 194 -13.21 4.76 10.98
CA PHE A 194 -13.58 5.03 12.39
C PHE A 194 -12.35 5.40 13.23
N ILE A 195 -11.24 4.65 13.10
CA ILE A 195 -10.01 4.93 13.84
C ILE A 195 -9.42 6.28 13.43
N LEU A 196 -9.33 6.56 12.11
CA LEU A 196 -8.80 7.81 11.61
C LEU A 196 -9.70 9.01 11.95
N PHE A 197 -11.02 8.82 12.03
CA PHE A 197 -11.93 9.84 12.57
C PHE A 197 -11.55 10.23 14.00
N ILE A 198 -11.29 9.24 14.87
CA ILE A 198 -10.85 9.49 16.25
C ILE A 198 -9.48 10.19 16.26
N VAL A 199 -8.55 9.78 15.40
CA VAL A 199 -7.22 10.40 15.29
C VAL A 199 -7.34 11.87 14.90
N VAL A 200 -8.12 12.20 13.86
CA VAL A 200 -8.38 13.58 13.44
C VAL A 200 -8.95 14.42 14.58
N PHE A 201 -9.88 13.85 15.35
CA PHE A 201 -10.48 14.53 16.49
C PHE A 201 -9.47 14.77 17.62
N ILE A 202 -8.62 13.79 17.94
CA ILE A 202 -7.58 13.91 18.98
C ILE A 202 -6.51 14.93 18.58
N GLU A 203 -6.16 15.00 17.28
CA GLU A 203 -5.21 15.99 16.76
C GLU A 203 -5.78 17.41 16.71
N GLY A 204 -7.08 17.59 17.01
CA GLY A 204 -7.76 18.87 16.97
C GLY A 204 -7.97 19.41 15.54
N ASN A 205 -7.83 18.56 14.53
CA ASN A 205 -8.00 18.93 13.13
C ASN A 205 -9.50 19.03 12.78
N GLY A 206 -9.82 20.00 11.91
CA GLY A 206 -11.19 20.16 11.39
C GLY A 206 -11.45 19.23 10.21
N PHE A 207 -12.73 18.83 10.04
CA PHE A 207 -13.19 18.04 8.88
C PHE A 207 -13.59 18.91 7.68
N ALA A 208 -13.39 20.23 7.73
CA ALA A 208 -13.74 21.11 6.62
C ALA A 208 -12.82 20.91 5.41
N PHE A 209 -13.39 20.82 4.23
CA PHE A 209 -12.60 20.70 3.00
C PHE A 209 -11.89 22.00 2.61
N GLY A 210 -12.30 23.13 3.18
CA GLY A 210 -11.80 24.45 2.84
C GLY A 210 -12.21 24.96 1.46
N ASN A 211 -12.28 24.07 0.46
CA ASN A 211 -12.72 24.38 -0.89
C ASN A 211 -13.30 23.16 -1.61
N SER A 212 -14.03 23.38 -2.71
CA SER A 212 -14.63 22.31 -3.51
C SER A 212 -13.60 21.41 -4.21
N LYS A 213 -12.42 21.94 -4.53
CA LYS A 213 -11.31 21.14 -5.13
C LYS A 213 -10.87 20.02 -4.20
N ASN A 214 -10.66 20.30 -2.92
CA ASN A 214 -10.29 19.28 -1.93
C ASN A 214 -11.35 18.17 -1.81
N LEU A 215 -12.64 18.54 -1.78
CA LEU A 215 -13.73 17.57 -1.75
C LEU A 215 -13.66 16.61 -2.94
N TRP A 216 -13.57 17.13 -4.17
CA TRP A 216 -13.53 16.30 -5.38
C TRP A 216 -12.27 15.46 -5.47
N LEU A 217 -11.12 15.99 -5.05
CA LEU A 217 -9.89 15.21 -4.98
C LEU A 217 -10.01 14.05 -3.98
N MET A 218 -10.65 14.25 -2.83
CA MET A 218 -10.84 13.17 -1.85
C MET A 218 -11.84 12.12 -2.32
N VAL A 219 -12.93 12.53 -2.97
CA VAL A 219 -13.87 11.59 -3.62
C VAL A 219 -13.16 10.78 -4.71
N ALA A 220 -12.36 11.44 -5.56
CA ALA A 220 -11.57 10.76 -6.58
C ALA A 220 -10.53 9.82 -5.96
N TYR A 221 -9.85 10.22 -4.88
CA TYR A 221 -8.89 9.40 -4.17
C TYR A 221 -9.51 8.11 -3.62
N GLY A 222 -10.64 8.23 -2.90
CA GLY A 222 -11.38 7.06 -2.40
C GLY A 222 -11.91 6.17 -3.51
N THR A 223 -12.35 6.75 -4.63
CA THR A 223 -12.91 5.98 -5.75
C THR A 223 -11.84 5.37 -6.63
N VAL A 224 -10.90 6.19 -7.14
CA VAL A 224 -9.92 5.77 -8.16
C VAL A 224 -8.83 4.89 -7.54
N SER A 225 -8.09 5.43 -6.57
CA SER A 225 -6.95 4.69 -6.03
C SER A 225 -7.36 3.62 -5.02
N HIS A 226 -8.36 3.90 -4.17
CA HIS A 226 -8.73 2.94 -3.13
C HIS A 226 -9.65 1.84 -3.66
N VAL A 227 -10.73 2.17 -4.40
CA VAL A 227 -11.71 1.17 -4.84
C VAL A 227 -11.33 0.58 -6.20
N LEU A 228 -11.20 1.40 -7.26
CA LEU A 228 -10.91 0.91 -8.60
C LEU A 228 -9.53 0.26 -8.69
N GLY A 229 -8.50 0.84 -8.06
CA GLY A 229 -7.17 0.25 -8.02
C GLY A 229 -7.20 -1.18 -7.46
N TRP A 230 -7.83 -1.39 -6.31
CA TRP A 230 -7.98 -2.72 -5.73
C TRP A 230 -8.91 -3.63 -6.53
N TYR A 231 -9.96 -3.09 -7.16
CA TYR A 231 -10.82 -3.87 -8.05
C TYR A 231 -10.01 -4.54 -9.16
N PHE A 232 -9.18 -3.79 -9.86
CA PHE A 232 -8.38 -4.31 -10.96
C PHE A 232 -7.30 -5.29 -10.46
N ILE A 233 -6.66 -5.03 -9.32
CA ILE A 233 -5.69 -5.97 -8.73
C ILE A 233 -6.38 -7.29 -8.39
N ILE A 234 -7.48 -7.27 -7.65
CA ILE A 234 -8.21 -8.47 -7.22
C ILE A 234 -8.71 -9.27 -8.45
N SER A 235 -9.21 -8.58 -9.48
CA SER A 235 -9.67 -9.23 -10.71
C SER A 235 -8.54 -9.87 -11.52
N GLY A 236 -7.34 -9.33 -11.44
CA GLY A 236 -6.17 -9.86 -12.13
C GLY A 236 -5.45 -10.99 -11.40
N ILE A 237 -5.38 -10.94 -10.06
CA ILE A 237 -4.71 -11.95 -9.21
C ILE A 237 -5.26 -13.37 -9.49
N GLN A 238 -6.54 -13.49 -9.80
CA GLN A 238 -7.18 -14.79 -10.07
C GLN A 238 -6.73 -15.44 -11.38
N LYS A 239 -6.02 -14.71 -12.25
CA LYS A 239 -5.67 -15.14 -13.61
C LYS A 239 -4.18 -15.34 -13.85
N ILE A 240 -3.34 -14.93 -12.90
CA ILE A 240 -1.87 -15.02 -13.01
C ILE A 240 -1.25 -15.48 -11.70
N SER A 241 0.00 -15.95 -11.77
CA SER A 241 0.73 -16.38 -10.56
C SER A 241 0.96 -15.25 -9.57
N THR A 242 1.00 -15.56 -8.28
CA THR A 242 1.28 -14.59 -7.20
C THR A 242 2.58 -13.84 -7.43
N VAL A 243 3.60 -14.51 -7.98
CA VAL A 243 4.89 -13.90 -8.32
C VAL A 243 4.73 -12.85 -9.42
N SER A 244 4.00 -13.19 -10.49
CA SER A 244 3.71 -12.23 -11.56
C SER A 244 2.99 -11.00 -11.03
N VAL A 245 2.03 -11.19 -10.10
CA VAL A 245 1.35 -10.09 -9.40
C VAL A 245 2.38 -9.22 -8.66
N GLY A 246 3.22 -9.83 -7.83
CA GLY A 246 4.24 -9.11 -7.05
C GLY A 246 5.17 -8.27 -7.94
N ILE A 247 5.67 -8.88 -9.03
CA ILE A 247 6.57 -8.18 -9.97
C ILE A 247 5.85 -7.01 -10.66
N ILE A 248 4.59 -7.19 -11.09
CA ILE A 248 3.83 -6.11 -11.73
C ILE A 248 3.55 -4.98 -10.74
N LEU A 249 3.25 -5.29 -9.46
CA LEU A 249 2.99 -4.27 -8.44
C LEU A 249 4.23 -3.39 -8.13
N ILE A 250 5.45 -3.84 -8.44
CA ILE A 250 6.65 -3.01 -8.37
C ILE A 250 6.59 -1.81 -9.34
N SER A 251 5.75 -1.86 -10.36
CA SER A 251 5.51 -0.71 -11.22
C SER A 251 4.84 0.48 -10.48
N GLN A 252 4.16 0.24 -9.36
CA GLN A 252 3.51 1.29 -8.59
C GLN A 252 4.47 2.38 -8.09
N PRO A 253 5.58 2.10 -7.39
CA PRO A 253 6.54 3.14 -7.04
C PRO A 253 7.19 3.80 -8.26
N VAL A 254 7.40 3.07 -9.37
CA VAL A 254 7.92 3.65 -10.62
C VAL A 254 6.96 4.73 -11.15
N PHE A 255 5.66 4.41 -11.25
CA PHE A 255 4.65 5.40 -11.63
C PHE A 255 4.58 6.56 -10.64
N SER A 256 4.71 6.30 -9.33
CA SER A 256 4.69 7.37 -8.32
C SER A 256 5.86 8.33 -8.45
N PHE A 257 7.06 7.85 -8.77
CA PHE A 257 8.20 8.71 -9.10
C PHE A 257 7.98 9.50 -10.40
N LEU A 258 7.36 8.88 -11.41
CA LEU A 258 7.01 9.58 -12.64
C LEU A 258 6.07 10.76 -12.37
N TRP A 259 5.05 10.56 -11.53
CA TRP A 259 4.15 11.63 -11.09
C TRP A 259 4.87 12.71 -10.29
N ASP A 260 5.84 12.33 -9.44
CA ASP A 260 6.63 13.27 -8.65
C ASP A 260 7.39 14.24 -9.57
N VAL A 261 8.01 13.73 -10.63
CA VAL A 261 8.70 14.55 -11.63
C VAL A 261 7.72 15.38 -12.46
N LEU A 262 6.64 14.77 -12.97
CA LEU A 262 5.74 15.42 -13.93
C LEU A 262 4.80 16.44 -13.29
N LEU A 263 4.33 16.19 -12.07
CA LEU A 263 3.30 16.99 -11.42
C LEU A 263 3.85 17.91 -10.32
N PHE A 264 4.95 17.50 -9.69
CA PHE A 264 5.57 18.26 -8.58
C PHE A 264 6.93 18.86 -8.95
N ASN A 265 7.37 18.70 -10.22
CA ASN A 265 8.63 19.23 -10.74
C ASN A 265 9.86 18.84 -9.91
N ARG A 266 9.81 17.62 -9.32
CA ARG A 266 10.93 17.11 -8.51
C ARG A 266 12.14 16.84 -9.39
N ILE A 267 13.29 17.35 -8.96
CA ILE A 267 14.58 17.04 -9.56
C ILE A 267 15.14 15.79 -8.88
N ILE A 268 15.37 14.73 -9.64
CA ILE A 268 15.93 13.47 -9.13
C ILE A 268 17.43 13.45 -9.44
N ALA A 269 18.27 13.25 -8.42
CA ALA A 269 19.71 13.09 -8.60
C ALA A 269 20.05 11.75 -9.26
N GLN A 270 21.15 11.67 -10.01
CA GLN A 270 21.57 10.42 -10.66
C GLN A 270 21.75 9.27 -9.65
N MET A 271 22.39 9.54 -8.50
CA MET A 271 22.56 8.55 -7.44
C MET A 271 21.22 8.06 -6.86
N GLU A 272 20.22 8.92 -6.77
CA GLU A 272 18.87 8.54 -6.38
C GLU A 272 18.24 7.57 -7.38
N ILE A 273 18.42 7.80 -8.69
CA ILE A 273 17.94 6.89 -9.74
C ILE A 273 18.59 5.51 -9.58
N PHE A 274 19.90 5.45 -9.39
CA PHE A 274 20.60 4.17 -9.15
C PHE A 274 20.09 3.49 -7.87
N GLY A 275 19.89 4.23 -6.79
CA GLY A 275 19.36 3.70 -5.55
C GLY A 275 17.95 3.12 -5.73
N ILE A 276 17.06 3.82 -6.44
CA ILE A 276 15.71 3.34 -6.79
C ILE A 276 15.77 2.01 -7.56
N LEU A 277 16.62 1.95 -8.61
CA LEU A 277 16.77 0.73 -9.41
C LEU A 277 17.27 -0.45 -8.58
N ILE A 278 18.20 -0.22 -7.65
CA ILE A 278 18.71 -1.26 -6.74
C ILE A 278 17.59 -1.76 -5.81
N VAL A 279 16.78 -0.85 -5.24
CA VAL A 279 15.65 -1.23 -4.37
C VAL A 279 14.60 -2.04 -5.15
N LEU A 280 14.27 -1.62 -6.37
CA LEU A 280 13.32 -2.35 -7.23
C LEU A 280 13.86 -3.74 -7.59
N LEU A 281 15.15 -3.85 -7.91
CA LEU A 281 15.81 -5.13 -8.15
C LEU A 281 15.76 -6.03 -6.90
N ALA A 282 16.02 -5.48 -5.72
CA ALA A 282 15.92 -6.21 -4.46
C ALA A 282 14.51 -6.76 -4.23
N MET A 283 13.47 -5.99 -4.52
CA MET A 283 12.07 -6.46 -4.43
C MET A 283 11.81 -7.63 -5.40
N ILE A 284 12.30 -7.54 -6.64
CA ILE A 284 12.16 -8.63 -7.64
C ILE A 284 12.86 -9.91 -7.16
N ILE A 285 14.08 -9.80 -6.63
CA ILE A 285 14.83 -10.95 -6.09
C ILE A 285 14.07 -11.58 -4.92
N CYS A 286 13.52 -10.77 -4.01
CA CYS A 286 12.75 -11.24 -2.87
C CYS A 286 11.54 -12.08 -3.33
N ILE A 287 10.74 -11.55 -4.25
CA ILE A 287 9.54 -12.20 -4.77
C ILE A 287 9.87 -13.52 -5.49
N LYS A 288 10.88 -13.52 -6.37
CA LYS A 288 11.33 -14.73 -7.06
C LYS A 288 11.86 -15.80 -6.10
N SER A 289 12.55 -15.41 -5.03
CA SER A 289 13.06 -16.31 -4.02
C SER A 289 11.91 -16.99 -3.24
N GLU A 290 10.81 -16.29 -3.01
CA GLU A 290 9.60 -16.87 -2.41
C GLU A 290 8.95 -17.91 -3.33
N GLU A 291 8.82 -17.60 -4.63
CA GLU A 291 8.28 -18.53 -5.63
C GLU A 291 9.06 -19.84 -5.71
N GLN A 292 10.39 -19.74 -5.82
CA GLN A 292 11.24 -20.93 -5.89
C GLN A 292 11.05 -21.84 -4.66
N ALA A 293 10.86 -21.23 -3.49
CA ALA A 293 10.64 -21.99 -2.27
C ALA A 293 9.26 -22.68 -2.24
N MET A 294 8.20 -22.02 -2.74
CA MET A 294 6.88 -22.65 -2.84
C MET A 294 6.87 -23.82 -3.83
N ASN A 295 7.51 -23.66 -4.97
CA ASN A 295 7.63 -24.73 -5.97
C ASN A 295 8.42 -25.94 -5.44
N GLN A 296 9.43 -25.74 -4.59
CA GLN A 296 10.19 -26.83 -3.96
C GLN A 296 9.42 -27.55 -2.84
N SER A 297 8.50 -26.86 -2.17
CA SER A 297 7.69 -27.43 -1.11
C SER A 297 6.44 -28.17 -1.60
N GLY A 298 6.14 -28.16 -2.92
CA GLY A 298 4.97 -28.81 -3.49
C GLY A 298 3.62 -28.19 -3.08
N ILE A 299 3.65 -26.99 -2.49
CA ILE A 299 2.47 -26.22 -2.11
C ILE A 299 2.14 -25.30 -3.28
N ASN A 300 1.33 -25.80 -4.21
CA ASN A 300 0.70 -25.00 -5.27
C ASN A 300 -0.70 -24.56 -4.85
#